data_f4f82b2523d29c91b85988b5c1bca147
#
_entry.id   f4f82b2523d29c91b85988b5c1bca147
#
_cell.length_a   1.000
_cell.length_b   1.000
_cell.length_c   1.000
_cell.angle_alpha   90.00
_cell.angle_beta   90.00
_cell.angle_gamma   90.00
#
_symmetry.space_group_name_H-M   'P 1'
#
loop_
_entity.id
_entity.type
_entity.pdbx_description
1 polymer ?
#
loop_
_entity_poly.entity_id
_entity_poly.type
_entity_poly.pdbx_seq_one_letter_code
_entity_poly.pdbx_strand_id
1 'polypeptide(L)'
;MDNTLIRGDVNELQCILDFQKRGYYCSIPFSGSCRYDLVVDINNHLYRIQCKSSSYSETEGVLKMDATRSTTNTQKTTRYTYSKEEIDYFYTSWKEYGFLIPVEEVSTVKYLRTQIPQNGIQATMSIASDYLIDNVIKAIQTNSEIEKYVNNRFISWSDVEPEKLWSQKELEEKYEERQIRYIKECISKKKMGYNYYWRYKEFPVL
;
A
#
# COMPACT_ATOMS: atom_id res chain seq x y z
N MET A 1 29.38 1.95 6.35
CA MET A 1 29.18 2.00 4.88
C MET A 1 27.75 1.58 4.61
N ASP A 2 26.92 2.52 4.18
CA ASP A 2 25.54 2.21 3.77
C ASP A 2 25.62 1.61 2.37
N ASN A 3 25.64 0.29 2.29
CA ASN A 3 25.77 -0.39 1.01
C ASN A 3 24.37 -0.54 0.40
N THR A 4 24.00 0.39 -0.46
CA THR A 4 22.70 0.43 -1.16
C THR A 4 22.40 -0.86 -1.93
N LEU A 5 23.42 -1.57 -2.40
CA LEU A 5 23.27 -2.86 -3.05
C LEU A 5 22.76 -3.92 -2.06
N ILE A 6 23.39 -4.02 -0.88
CA ILE A 6 22.97 -4.97 0.16
C ILE A 6 21.52 -4.68 0.60
N ARG A 7 21.13 -3.42 0.70
CA ARG A 7 19.74 -3.05 1.03
C ARG A 7 18.76 -3.49 -0.05
N GLY A 8 19.14 -3.41 -1.32
CA GLY A 8 18.36 -3.95 -2.44
C GLY A 8 18.17 -5.45 -2.30
N ASP A 9 19.27 -6.18 -2.19
CA ASP A 9 19.29 -7.64 -2.07
C ASP A 9 18.44 -8.12 -0.87
N VAL A 10 18.58 -7.48 0.30
CA VAL A 10 17.79 -7.79 1.50
C VAL A 10 16.30 -7.57 1.26
N ASN A 11 15.91 -6.51 0.57
CA ASN A 11 14.50 -6.24 0.27
C ASN A 11 13.92 -7.26 -0.72
N GLU A 12 14.69 -7.73 -1.69
CA GLU A 12 14.28 -8.82 -2.60
C GLU A 12 14.09 -10.14 -1.85
N LEU A 13 15.03 -10.51 -0.98
CA LEU A 13 14.92 -11.69 -0.13
C LEU A 13 13.72 -11.59 0.82
N GLN A 14 13.46 -10.42 1.38
CA GLN A 14 12.29 -10.19 2.22
C GLN A 14 10.99 -10.37 1.43
N CYS A 15 10.95 -9.89 0.19
CA CYS A 15 9.81 -10.08 -0.70
C CYS A 15 9.51 -11.57 -0.92
N ILE A 16 10.53 -12.35 -1.28
CA ILE A 16 10.40 -13.79 -1.46
C ILE A 16 9.89 -14.47 -0.19
N LEU A 17 10.49 -14.12 0.96
CA LEU A 17 10.12 -14.69 2.25
C LEU A 17 8.67 -14.38 2.62
N ASP A 18 8.21 -13.16 2.36
CA ASP A 18 6.85 -12.72 2.65
C ASP A 18 5.80 -13.48 1.82
N PHE A 19 6.08 -13.73 0.56
CA PHE A 19 5.20 -14.54 -0.28
C PHE A 19 5.25 -16.02 0.09
N GLN A 20 6.43 -16.57 0.35
CA GLN A 20 6.58 -17.98 0.73
C GLN A 20 5.95 -18.32 2.07
N LYS A 21 6.04 -17.43 3.07
CA LYS A 21 5.34 -17.59 4.35
C LYS A 21 3.81 -17.67 4.19
N ARG A 22 3.28 -17.12 3.11
CA ARG A 22 1.86 -17.16 2.74
C ARG A 22 1.49 -18.30 1.80
N GLY A 23 2.46 -19.17 1.48
CA GLY A 23 2.25 -20.34 0.62
C GLY A 23 2.29 -20.08 -0.88
N TYR A 24 2.80 -18.92 -1.31
CA TYR A 24 2.92 -18.58 -2.73
C TYR A 24 4.28 -18.97 -3.31
N TYR A 25 4.28 -19.45 -4.55
CA TYR A 25 5.49 -19.76 -5.27
C TYR A 25 6.08 -18.53 -5.94
N CYS A 26 7.40 -18.36 -5.78
CA CYS A 26 8.16 -17.29 -6.39
C CYS A 26 9.15 -17.85 -7.40
N SER A 27 9.31 -17.16 -8.53
CA SER A 27 10.32 -17.43 -9.55
C SER A 27 11.19 -16.20 -9.74
N ILE A 28 12.50 -16.39 -9.76
CA ILE A 28 13.49 -15.35 -10.01
C ILE A 28 13.87 -15.39 -11.49
N PRO A 29 13.92 -14.26 -12.21
CA PRO A 29 14.36 -14.24 -13.58
C PRO A 29 15.83 -14.62 -13.68
N PHE A 30 16.19 -15.42 -14.68
CA PHE A 30 17.57 -15.83 -14.89
C PHE A 30 18.48 -14.63 -15.25
N SER A 31 17.95 -13.63 -15.94
CA SER A 31 18.73 -12.48 -16.39
C SER A 31 18.52 -11.25 -15.50
N GLY A 32 19.60 -10.63 -15.03
CA GLY A 32 19.56 -9.35 -14.31
C GLY A 32 19.13 -8.15 -15.18
N SER A 33 18.84 -8.35 -16.47
CA SER A 33 18.30 -7.28 -17.34
C SER A 33 16.78 -7.21 -17.34
N CYS A 34 16.10 -8.12 -16.64
CA CYS A 34 14.65 -8.07 -16.49
C CYS A 34 14.17 -6.78 -15.79
N ARG A 35 12.95 -6.41 -16.07
CA ARG A 35 12.33 -5.20 -15.46
C ARG A 35 11.71 -5.47 -14.10
N TYR A 36 11.64 -6.74 -13.71
CA TYR A 36 11.11 -7.23 -12.44
C TYR A 36 12.16 -8.10 -11.75
N ASP A 37 12.09 -8.16 -10.44
CA ASP A 37 13.03 -8.92 -9.62
C ASP A 37 12.51 -10.33 -9.35
N LEU A 38 11.17 -10.50 -9.34
CA LEU A 38 10.55 -11.81 -9.20
C LEU A 38 9.18 -11.88 -9.85
N VAL A 39 8.72 -13.12 -10.07
CA VAL A 39 7.35 -13.44 -10.48
C VAL A 39 6.71 -14.28 -9.39
N VAL A 40 5.49 -13.93 -9.00
CA VAL A 40 4.71 -14.66 -8.00
C VAL A 40 3.47 -15.24 -8.64
N ASP A 41 3.20 -16.52 -8.36
CA ASP A 41 1.95 -17.15 -8.75
C ASP A 41 0.89 -16.97 -7.66
N ILE A 42 -0.16 -16.24 -7.99
CA ILE A 42 -1.34 -16.07 -7.12
C ILE A 42 -2.56 -16.55 -7.91
N ASN A 43 -3.18 -17.65 -7.46
CA ASN A 43 -4.35 -18.26 -8.11
C ASN A 43 -4.16 -18.60 -9.60
N ASN A 44 -3.02 -19.20 -9.96
CA ASN A 44 -2.63 -19.53 -11.35
C ASN A 44 -2.48 -18.28 -12.26
N HIS A 45 -2.26 -17.13 -11.67
CA HIS A 45 -1.91 -15.91 -12.39
C HIS A 45 -0.53 -15.43 -11.95
N LEU A 46 0.33 -15.13 -12.93
CA LEU A 46 1.71 -14.73 -12.69
C LEU A 46 1.83 -13.21 -12.64
N TYR A 47 2.25 -12.70 -11.48
CA TYR A 47 2.46 -11.27 -11.24
C TYR A 47 3.95 -10.94 -11.19
N ARG A 48 4.36 -9.94 -11.97
CA ARG A 48 5.74 -9.42 -12.03
C ARG A 48 5.92 -8.37 -10.94
N ILE A 49 6.88 -8.59 -10.06
CA ILE A 49 7.14 -7.74 -8.91
C ILE A 49 8.51 -7.07 -9.06
N GLN A 50 8.57 -5.75 -8.88
CA GLN A 50 9.82 -4.98 -8.76
C GLN A 50 10.00 -4.58 -7.30
N CYS A 51 11.12 -4.95 -6.71
CA CYS A 51 11.45 -4.60 -5.33
C CYS A 51 12.12 -3.22 -5.27
N LYS A 52 11.70 -2.38 -4.33
CA LYS A 52 12.28 -1.05 -4.09
C LYS A 52 12.41 -0.81 -2.59
N SER A 53 13.61 -0.43 -2.15
CA SER A 53 13.81 -0.04 -0.77
C SER A 53 13.07 1.24 -0.45
N SER A 54 12.55 1.35 0.76
CA SER A 54 11.93 2.56 1.29
C SER A 54 12.78 3.22 2.37
N SER A 55 12.51 4.49 2.62
CA SER A 55 13.00 5.24 3.77
C SER A 55 11.81 5.68 4.61
N TYR A 56 11.97 5.73 5.92
CA TYR A 56 10.93 6.16 6.85
C TYR A 56 11.29 7.48 7.52
N SER A 57 10.35 8.41 7.53
CA SER A 57 10.43 9.66 8.28
C SER A 57 9.60 9.53 9.55
N GLU A 58 10.25 9.43 10.71
CA GLU A 58 9.55 9.33 12.01
C GLU A 58 8.72 10.58 12.32
N THR A 59 9.23 11.75 11.97
CA THR A 59 8.55 13.03 12.23
C THR A 59 7.28 13.20 11.42
N GLU A 60 7.22 12.61 10.22
CA GLU A 60 6.08 12.70 9.32
C GLU A 60 5.19 11.46 9.35
N GLY A 61 5.67 10.36 9.93
CA GLY A 61 4.97 9.07 9.91
C GLY A 61 4.77 8.55 8.49
N VAL A 62 5.80 8.68 7.63
CA VAL A 62 5.70 8.41 6.19
C VAL A 62 6.81 7.51 5.70
N LEU A 63 6.43 6.45 4.99
CA LEU A 63 7.33 5.68 4.15
C LEU A 63 7.43 6.34 2.77
N LYS A 64 8.65 6.52 2.29
CA LYS A 64 8.94 7.03 0.95
C LYS A 64 9.66 5.96 0.14
N MET A 65 9.11 5.61 -1.01
CA MET A 65 9.68 4.67 -1.98
C MET A 65 9.96 5.41 -3.30
N ASP A 66 11.21 5.42 -3.77
CA ASP A 66 11.56 5.88 -5.12
C ASP A 66 11.31 4.73 -6.11
N ALA A 67 10.36 4.92 -6.99
CA ALA A 67 9.92 3.93 -7.96
C ALA A 67 10.59 4.09 -9.32
N THR A 68 11.63 4.90 -9.41
CA THR A 68 12.35 5.08 -10.68
C THR A 68 13.48 4.07 -10.84
N ARG A 69 13.92 3.90 -12.06
CA ARG A 69 15.18 3.28 -12.42
C ARG A 69 16.06 4.28 -13.14
N SER A 70 17.36 4.15 -13.01
CA SER A 70 18.29 5.00 -13.71
C SER A 70 19.24 4.18 -14.57
N THR A 71 19.58 4.72 -15.73
CA THR A 71 20.65 4.22 -16.58
C THR A 71 21.68 5.32 -16.70
N THR A 72 22.92 5.02 -16.35
CA THR A 72 24.03 5.95 -16.45
C THR A 72 24.96 5.50 -17.56
N ASN A 73 25.19 6.37 -18.53
CA ASN A 73 26.30 6.28 -19.46
C ASN A 73 27.35 7.33 -19.09
N THR A 74 28.48 7.36 -19.81
CA THR A 74 29.61 8.26 -19.52
C THR A 74 29.28 9.75 -19.53
N GLN A 75 28.11 10.14 -20.07
CA GLN A 75 27.74 11.55 -20.26
C GLN A 75 26.46 11.96 -19.53
N LYS A 76 25.53 11.02 -19.26
CA LYS A 76 24.21 11.35 -18.73
C LYS A 76 23.61 10.21 -17.92
N THR A 77 22.99 10.56 -16.79
CA THR A 77 22.05 9.66 -16.07
C THR A 77 20.63 9.99 -16.50
N THR A 78 19.93 8.99 -17.02
CA THR A 78 18.51 9.12 -17.39
C THR A 78 17.67 8.30 -16.43
N ARG A 79 16.59 8.91 -15.92
CA ARG A 79 15.60 8.25 -15.05
C ARG A 79 14.40 7.82 -15.88
N TYR A 80 13.88 6.65 -15.56
CA TYR A 80 12.71 6.04 -16.20
C TYR A 80 11.72 5.60 -15.14
N THR A 81 10.46 5.65 -15.47
CA THR A 81 9.36 5.06 -14.70
C THR A 81 9.08 3.64 -15.19
N TYR A 82 8.31 2.90 -14.44
CA TYR A 82 7.80 1.59 -14.85
C TYR A 82 6.38 1.70 -15.37
N SER A 83 6.01 0.81 -16.29
CA SER A 83 4.67 0.70 -16.83
C SER A 83 4.05 -0.66 -16.50
N LYS A 84 2.74 -0.80 -16.73
CA LYS A 84 1.99 -2.04 -16.54
C LYS A 84 2.44 -3.16 -17.50
N GLU A 85 3.01 -2.81 -18.63
CA GLU A 85 3.59 -3.77 -19.57
C GLU A 85 4.89 -4.39 -19.03
N GLU A 86 5.60 -3.67 -18.14
CA GLU A 86 6.86 -4.11 -17.57
C GLU A 86 6.69 -4.87 -16.25
N ILE A 87 5.86 -4.34 -15.33
CA ILE A 87 5.60 -4.89 -13.99
C ILE A 87 4.14 -4.74 -13.59
N ASP A 88 3.69 -5.53 -12.64
CA ASP A 88 2.34 -5.44 -12.10
C ASP A 88 2.33 -4.72 -10.75
N TYR A 89 3.32 -4.97 -9.90
CA TYR A 89 3.44 -4.38 -8.58
C TYR A 89 4.85 -3.98 -8.24
N PHE A 90 4.96 -2.94 -7.41
CA PHE A 90 6.14 -2.71 -6.59
C PHE A 90 5.98 -3.42 -5.25
N TYR A 91 7.09 -3.95 -4.73
CA TYR A 91 7.20 -4.39 -3.36
C TYR A 91 8.19 -3.51 -2.60
N THR A 92 7.84 -3.17 -1.37
CA THR A 92 8.76 -2.58 -0.39
C THR A 92 8.48 -3.13 1.00
N SER A 93 9.47 -3.09 1.88
CA SER A 93 9.31 -3.53 3.26
C SER A 93 9.74 -2.43 4.24
N TRP A 94 9.14 -2.46 5.42
CA TRP A 94 9.54 -1.64 6.55
C TRP A 94 9.23 -2.37 7.85
N LYS A 95 10.26 -2.57 8.69
CA LYS A 95 10.21 -3.48 9.83
C LYS A 95 9.74 -4.88 9.38
N GLU A 96 8.71 -5.43 10.03
CA GLU A 96 8.11 -6.73 9.72
C GLU A 96 7.02 -6.70 8.64
N TYR A 97 6.70 -5.54 8.11
CA TYR A 97 5.60 -5.35 7.15
C TYR A 97 6.11 -5.28 5.72
N GLY A 98 5.48 -6.08 4.85
CA GLY A 98 5.61 -6.00 3.40
C GLY A 98 4.44 -5.25 2.78
N PHE A 99 4.74 -4.40 1.81
CA PHE A 99 3.76 -3.59 1.08
C PHE A 99 3.83 -3.92 -0.40
N LEU A 100 2.67 -4.13 -1.00
CA LEU A 100 2.52 -4.41 -2.43
C LEU A 100 1.70 -3.28 -3.07
N ILE A 101 2.28 -2.59 -4.04
CA ILE A 101 1.74 -1.34 -4.58
C ILE A 101 1.56 -1.50 -6.08
N PRO A 102 0.31 -1.34 -6.61
CA PRO A 102 0.07 -1.40 -8.05
C PRO A 102 0.91 -0.38 -8.81
N VAL A 103 1.47 -0.78 -9.94
CA VAL A 103 2.34 0.11 -10.74
C VAL A 103 1.60 1.36 -11.22
N GLU A 104 0.31 1.23 -11.52
CA GLU A 104 -0.53 2.34 -12.00
C GLU A 104 -0.73 3.44 -10.97
N GLU A 105 -0.51 3.14 -9.68
CA GLU A 105 -0.63 4.11 -8.60
C GLU A 105 0.67 4.87 -8.32
N VAL A 106 1.72 4.62 -9.09
CA VAL A 106 3.05 5.18 -8.84
C VAL A 106 3.60 5.84 -10.10
N SER A 107 3.95 7.12 -10.00
CA SER A 107 4.69 7.79 -11.07
C SER A 107 6.20 7.69 -10.87
N THR A 108 6.74 8.44 -9.92
CA THR A 108 8.18 8.48 -9.62
C THR A 108 8.49 8.15 -8.16
N VAL A 109 7.64 8.58 -7.26
CA VAL A 109 7.79 8.38 -5.81
C VAL A 109 6.43 8.03 -5.24
N LYS A 110 6.39 7.05 -4.35
CA LYS A 110 5.20 6.73 -3.54
C LYS A 110 5.46 7.08 -2.09
N TYR A 111 4.48 7.74 -1.50
CA TYR A 111 4.45 8.06 -0.08
C TYR A 111 3.32 7.27 0.58
N LEU A 112 3.64 6.47 1.58
CA LEU A 112 2.68 5.70 2.36
C LEU A 112 2.67 6.22 3.79
N ARG A 113 1.54 6.70 4.26
CA ARG A 113 1.38 7.13 5.64
C ARG A 113 1.10 5.96 6.55
N THR A 114 1.87 5.84 7.63
CA THR A 114 1.68 4.82 8.68
C THR A 114 0.67 5.27 9.73
N GLN A 115 0.40 6.57 9.81
CA GLN A 115 -0.57 7.15 10.72
C GLN A 115 -1.54 8.06 9.98
N ILE A 116 -2.80 8.04 10.37
CA ILE A 116 -3.81 8.92 9.80
C ILE A 116 -3.68 10.30 10.45
N PRO A 117 -3.46 11.39 9.69
CA PRO A 117 -3.34 12.71 10.26
C PRO A 117 -4.63 13.16 10.94
N GLN A 118 -4.51 13.76 12.12
CA GLN A 118 -5.68 14.26 12.87
C GLN A 118 -6.35 15.49 12.23
N ASN A 119 -5.69 16.15 11.28
CA ASN A 119 -6.13 17.43 10.69
C ASN A 119 -6.98 17.32 9.42
N GLY A 120 -7.56 16.15 9.13
CA GLY A 120 -8.66 16.02 8.17
C GLY A 120 -8.30 16.07 6.67
N ILE A 121 -7.05 16.27 6.29
CA ILE A 121 -6.63 16.26 4.88
C ILE A 121 -6.35 14.81 4.47
N GLN A 122 -7.38 14.09 4.03
CA GLN A 122 -7.25 12.64 3.76
C GLN A 122 -7.57 12.22 2.33
N ALA A 123 -8.23 13.03 1.55
CA ALA A 123 -8.80 12.61 0.26
C ALA A 123 -7.77 12.15 -0.80
N THR A 124 -6.49 12.48 -0.63
CA THR A 124 -5.42 12.15 -1.60
C THR A 124 -4.27 11.34 -1.02
N MET A 125 -4.38 10.88 0.24
CA MET A 125 -3.27 10.21 0.92
C MET A 125 -3.33 8.71 0.75
N SER A 126 -2.20 8.12 0.37
CA SER A 126 -2.00 6.67 0.42
C SER A 126 -1.68 6.24 1.84
N ILE A 127 -2.54 5.44 2.44
CA ILE A 127 -2.34 4.89 3.78
C ILE A 127 -1.63 3.55 3.68
N ALA A 128 -0.59 3.33 4.48
CA ALA A 128 0.24 2.14 4.38
C ALA A 128 -0.53 0.83 4.60
N SER A 129 -1.54 0.82 5.49
CA SER A 129 -2.39 -0.37 5.70
C SER A 129 -3.06 -0.87 4.44
N ASP A 130 -3.30 0.02 3.51
CA ASP A 130 -4.01 -0.25 2.29
C ASP A 130 -3.20 -1.13 1.34
N TYR A 131 -1.90 -1.04 1.47
CA TYR A 131 -0.90 -1.69 0.63
C TYR A 131 -0.23 -2.87 1.34
N LEU A 132 -0.69 -3.25 2.54
CA LEU A 132 -0.20 -4.48 3.16
C LEU A 132 -0.38 -5.66 2.20
N ILE A 133 0.67 -6.47 2.06
CA ILE A 133 0.68 -7.62 1.16
C ILE A 133 -0.55 -8.51 1.33
N ASP A 134 -1.02 -8.74 2.56
CA ASP A 134 -2.21 -9.57 2.83
C ASP A 134 -3.50 -8.93 2.29
N ASN A 135 -3.64 -7.62 2.39
CA ASN A 135 -4.80 -6.90 1.90
C ASN A 135 -4.86 -6.91 0.37
N VAL A 136 -3.71 -6.71 -0.27
CA VAL A 136 -3.60 -6.72 -1.74
C VAL A 136 -3.83 -8.12 -2.30
N ILE A 137 -3.23 -9.15 -1.71
CA ILE A 137 -3.45 -10.54 -2.13
C ILE A 137 -4.92 -10.92 -1.98
N LYS A 138 -5.55 -10.55 -0.88
CA LYS A 138 -6.99 -10.80 -0.68
C LYS A 138 -7.84 -10.16 -1.78
N ALA A 139 -7.52 -8.94 -2.19
CA ALA A 139 -8.21 -8.26 -3.27
C ALA A 139 -8.00 -8.96 -4.62
N ILE A 140 -6.79 -9.39 -4.93
CA ILE A 140 -6.47 -10.20 -6.11
C ILE A 140 -7.31 -11.48 -6.12
N GLN A 141 -7.38 -12.21 -5.00
CA GLN A 141 -8.09 -13.47 -4.88
C GLN A 141 -9.61 -13.34 -5.04
N THR A 142 -10.18 -12.23 -4.59
CA THR A 142 -11.62 -12.03 -4.69
C THR A 142 -12.08 -11.58 -6.07
N ASN A 143 -11.17 -11.45 -7.05
CA ASN A 143 -11.46 -10.94 -8.40
C ASN A 143 -12.20 -9.57 -8.35
N SER A 144 -12.22 -8.92 -7.19
CA SER A 144 -12.61 -7.54 -7.14
C SER A 144 -11.57 -6.82 -7.99
N GLU A 145 -11.99 -6.15 -9.06
CA GLU A 145 -11.18 -5.08 -9.63
C GLU A 145 -10.56 -4.39 -8.45
N ILE A 146 -9.29 -4.05 -8.55
CA ILE A 146 -8.52 -3.41 -7.48
C ILE A 146 -9.29 -2.17 -7.02
N GLU A 147 -10.44 -2.40 -6.46
CA GLU A 147 -11.19 -1.43 -5.73
C GLU A 147 -10.33 -1.15 -4.53
N LYS A 148 -9.49 -0.14 -4.79
CA LYS A 148 -8.60 0.47 -3.83
C LYS A 148 -8.67 -0.28 -2.53
N TYR A 149 -7.74 -1.16 -2.30
CA TYR A 149 -7.59 -2.13 -1.28
C TYR A 149 -7.86 -1.68 0.13
N VAL A 150 -8.53 -0.63 0.13
CA VAL A 150 -8.52 0.13 1.19
C VAL A 150 -9.77 0.40 1.68
N ASN A 151 -10.19 -0.35 2.37
CA ASN A 151 -11.34 0.31 2.50
C ASN A 151 -12.07 0.09 3.78
N ASN A 152 -11.47 -0.39 4.76
CA ASN A 152 -11.94 -0.35 6.10
C ASN A 152 -11.31 0.84 6.85
N ARG A 153 -11.46 2.04 6.26
CA ARG A 153 -10.91 3.25 6.88
C ARG A 153 -11.73 3.74 8.05
N PHE A 154 -12.98 3.34 8.09
CA PHE A 154 -13.90 3.81 9.10
C PHE A 154 -14.45 2.63 9.90
N ILE A 155 -14.57 2.82 11.18
CA ILE A 155 -15.26 1.92 12.07
C ILE A 155 -16.39 2.71 12.70
N SER A 156 -17.60 2.17 12.61
CA SER A 156 -18.76 2.70 13.35
C SER A 156 -19.20 1.70 14.42
N TRP A 157 -19.70 2.18 15.52
CA TRP A 157 -20.32 1.39 16.56
C TRP A 157 -21.38 2.20 17.30
N SER A 158 -22.31 1.52 17.94
CA SER A 158 -23.29 2.11 18.84
C SER A 158 -23.52 1.17 20.02
N ASP A 159 -24.27 1.63 21.01
CA ASP A 159 -24.58 0.83 22.20
C ASP A 159 -25.45 -0.41 21.87
N VAL A 160 -26.06 -0.45 20.69
CA VAL A 160 -26.95 -1.53 20.22
C VAL A 160 -26.43 -2.32 19.05
N GLU A 161 -25.42 -1.82 18.33
CA GLU A 161 -24.84 -2.47 17.16
C GLU A 161 -23.33 -2.67 17.34
N PRO A 162 -22.78 -3.84 16.96
CA PRO A 162 -21.37 -4.13 17.03
C PRO A 162 -20.57 -3.25 16.08
N GLU A 163 -19.26 -3.23 16.26
CA GLU A 163 -18.34 -2.52 15.36
C GLU A 163 -18.52 -2.99 13.91
N LYS A 164 -18.76 -2.05 13.02
CA LYS A 164 -18.80 -2.27 11.58
C LYS A 164 -17.62 -1.57 10.91
N LEU A 165 -16.90 -2.33 10.09
CA LEU A 165 -15.87 -1.81 9.20
C LEU A 165 -16.53 -1.30 7.91
N TRP A 166 -16.18 -0.08 7.52
CA TRP A 166 -16.68 0.57 6.31
C TRP A 166 -15.57 0.80 5.31
N SER A 167 -15.75 0.30 4.12
CA SER A 167 -14.95 0.74 2.99
C SER A 167 -15.35 2.15 2.57
N GLN A 168 -14.45 2.85 1.87
CA GLN A 168 -14.77 4.15 1.28
C GLN A 168 -15.98 4.04 0.34
N LYS A 169 -16.04 2.98 -0.47
CA LYS A 169 -17.14 2.72 -1.40
C LYS A 169 -18.47 2.51 -0.69
N GLU A 170 -18.52 1.67 0.33
CA GLU A 170 -19.73 1.47 1.12
C GLU A 170 -20.23 2.75 1.77
N LEU A 171 -19.30 3.64 2.19
CA LEU A 171 -19.67 4.95 2.71
C LEU A 171 -20.21 5.87 1.62
N GLU A 172 -19.58 5.90 0.46
CA GLU A 172 -20.02 6.70 -0.70
C GLU A 172 -21.35 6.20 -1.28
N GLU A 173 -21.60 4.91 -1.23
CA GLU A 173 -22.89 4.33 -1.62
C GLU A 173 -24.01 4.66 -0.63
N LYS A 174 -23.70 4.74 0.67
CA LYS A 174 -24.70 4.98 1.72
C LYS A 174 -24.91 6.43 2.07
N TYR A 175 -23.87 7.25 1.94
CA TYR A 175 -23.85 8.64 2.39
C TYR A 175 -23.40 9.57 1.28
N GLU A 176 -24.07 10.72 1.13
CA GLU A 176 -23.63 11.78 0.23
C GLU A 176 -22.30 12.40 0.71
N GLU A 177 -21.56 13.04 -0.17
CA GLU A 177 -20.26 13.67 0.13
C GLU A 177 -20.31 14.62 1.34
N ARG A 178 -21.38 15.39 1.46
CA ARG A 178 -21.61 16.28 2.62
C ARG A 178 -21.73 15.51 3.93
N GLN A 179 -22.39 14.36 3.90
CA GLN A 179 -22.60 13.51 5.07
C GLN A 179 -21.29 12.81 5.47
N ILE A 180 -20.49 12.35 4.50
CA ILE A 180 -19.16 11.80 4.75
C ILE A 180 -18.25 12.87 5.38
N ARG A 181 -18.32 14.10 4.91
CA ARG A 181 -17.59 15.23 5.52
C ARG A 181 -17.98 15.44 6.98
N TYR A 182 -19.26 15.34 7.29
CA TYR A 182 -19.77 15.42 8.67
C TYR A 182 -19.29 14.26 9.54
N ILE A 183 -19.25 13.02 9.02
CA ILE A 183 -18.66 11.86 9.73
C ILE A 183 -17.20 12.14 10.09
N LYS A 184 -16.39 12.68 9.18
CA LYS A 184 -15.01 13.07 9.45
C LYS A 184 -14.90 14.15 10.55
N GLU A 185 -15.82 15.09 10.56
CA GLU A 185 -15.91 16.10 11.65
C GLU A 185 -16.28 15.44 12.98
N CYS A 186 -17.19 14.47 12.98
CA CYS A 186 -17.56 13.74 14.20
C CYS A 186 -16.38 12.97 14.78
N ILE A 187 -15.53 12.35 13.94
CA ILE A 187 -14.31 11.68 14.39
C ILE A 187 -13.36 12.68 15.05
N SER A 188 -13.09 13.81 14.40
CA SER A 188 -12.16 14.83 14.92
C SER A 188 -12.65 15.43 16.25
N LYS A 189 -13.94 15.58 16.43
CA LYS A 189 -14.57 16.13 17.63
C LYS A 189 -14.97 15.08 18.67
N LYS A 190 -14.69 13.80 18.41
CA LYS A 190 -15.06 12.65 19.26
C LYS A 190 -16.56 12.66 19.63
N LYS A 191 -17.40 12.98 18.68
CA LYS A 191 -18.85 13.04 18.87
C LYS A 191 -19.60 12.02 18.01
N MET A 192 -20.83 11.71 18.40
CA MET A 192 -21.71 10.83 17.62
C MET A 192 -22.21 11.54 16.36
N GLY A 193 -22.31 10.80 15.26
CA GLY A 193 -22.93 11.25 14.01
C GLY A 193 -23.74 10.14 13.39
N TYR A 194 -24.95 10.43 12.92
CA TYR A 194 -25.92 9.46 12.34
C TYR A 194 -26.19 8.25 13.25
N ASN A 195 -26.31 8.47 14.56
CA ASN A 195 -26.52 7.47 15.61
C ASN A 195 -25.37 6.49 15.86
N TYR A 196 -24.18 6.81 15.34
CA TYR A 196 -22.99 6.00 15.54
C TYR A 196 -21.83 6.85 16.06
N TYR A 197 -20.98 6.24 16.86
CA TYR A 197 -19.62 6.72 17.07
C TYR A 197 -18.76 6.26 15.90
N TRP A 198 -17.80 7.07 15.52
CA TRP A 198 -16.94 6.84 14.38
C TRP A 198 -15.49 7.01 14.76
N ARG A 199 -14.63 6.13 14.24
CA ARG A 199 -13.19 6.30 14.28
C ARG A 199 -12.58 5.84 12.98
N TYR A 200 -11.36 6.31 12.71
CA TYR A 200 -10.56 5.68 11.67
C TYR A 200 -10.08 4.33 12.16
N LYS A 201 -9.98 3.37 11.24
CA LYS A 201 -9.28 2.13 11.53
C LYS A 201 -7.82 2.48 11.83
N GLU A 202 -7.41 2.27 13.07
CA GLU A 202 -6.01 2.43 13.43
C GLU A 202 -5.20 1.36 12.74
N PHE A 203 -4.09 1.77 12.15
CA PHE A 203 -3.04 0.87 11.78
C PHE A 203 -2.48 0.29 13.08
N PRO A 204 -2.18 -1.03 13.17
CA PRO A 204 -1.44 -1.51 14.32
C PRO A 204 -0.22 -0.58 14.46
N VAL A 205 -0.06 0.02 15.63
CA VAL A 205 1.05 0.94 15.91
C VAL A 205 2.32 0.16 15.63
N LEU A 206 2.98 0.51 14.55
CA LEU A 206 4.19 -0.16 14.07
C LEU A 206 5.37 0.25 14.90
#